data_8bf10a5c2b0fb4668d2c73a033466be1
#
_entry.id   8bf10a5c2b0fb4668d2c73a033466be1
#
_cell.length_a   1.000
_cell.length_b   1.000
_cell.length_c   1.000
_cell.angle_alpha   90.00
_cell.angle_beta   90.00
_cell.angle_gamma   90.00
#
_symmetry.space_group_name_H-M   'P 1'
#
loop_
_entity.id
_entity.type
_entity.pdbx_description
1 polymer ?
#
loop_
_entity_poly.entity_id
_entity_poly.type
_entity_poly.pdbx_seq_one_letter_code
_entity_poly.pdbx_strand_id
1 'polypeptide(L)'
;MKDTLGKVISNRREELGISQRELAKKVKISNSTVSRIENDDKITPDNNTLKAISEVLQVDYNYLLALNNQIDDEPEIRIIQRAARNMDQGKKEEMLKVLKKHFEEEFGDANGDM
;
A
#
# COMPACT_ATOMS: atom_id res chain seq x y z
N MET A 1 13.16 7.43 13.46
CA MET A 1 12.53 6.19 13.02
C MET A 1 11.35 6.49 12.15
N LYS A 2 11.21 5.72 11.09
CA LYS A 2 10.06 5.89 10.20
C LYS A 2 8.84 5.23 10.78
N ASP A 3 7.71 5.93 10.71
CA ASP A 3 6.45 5.32 11.04
C ASP A 3 6.02 4.39 9.90
N THR A 4 5.49 3.24 10.28
CA THR A 4 4.90 2.33 9.30
C THR A 4 3.39 2.44 9.37
N LEU A 5 2.71 1.98 8.33
CA LEU A 5 1.26 1.98 8.32
C LEU A 5 0.71 1.23 9.53
N GLY A 6 1.27 0.06 9.82
CA GLY A 6 0.83 -0.75 10.94
C GLY A 6 0.99 -0.05 12.27
N LYS A 7 2.12 0.62 12.48
CA LYS A 7 2.38 1.34 13.73
C LYS A 7 1.42 2.50 13.93
N VAL A 8 1.18 3.27 12.88
CA VAL A 8 0.27 4.41 12.96
C VAL A 8 -1.14 3.95 13.31
N ILE A 9 -1.60 2.89 12.64
CA ILE A 9 -2.94 2.34 12.90
C ILE A 9 -3.02 1.80 14.32
N SER A 10 -2.05 1.01 14.73
CA SER A 10 -2.03 0.39 16.05
C SER A 10 -2.00 1.44 17.17
N ASN A 11 -1.11 2.41 17.03
CA ASN A 11 -0.97 3.46 18.04
C ASN A 11 -2.25 4.29 18.17
N ARG A 12 -2.83 4.68 17.05
CA ARG A 12 -4.03 5.49 17.09
C ARG A 12 -5.22 4.72 17.64
N ARG A 13 -5.32 3.44 17.27
CA ARG A 13 -6.36 2.56 17.80
C ARG A 13 -6.28 2.48 19.32
N GLU A 14 -5.07 2.29 19.85
CA GLU A 14 -4.86 2.22 21.29
C GLU A 14 -5.16 3.53 21.98
N GLU A 15 -4.78 4.66 21.36
CA GLU A 15 -5.11 5.97 21.90
C GLU A 15 -6.62 6.17 22.05
N LEU A 16 -7.39 5.64 21.12
CA LEU A 16 -8.84 5.74 21.14
C LEU A 16 -9.51 4.66 21.99
N GLY A 17 -8.72 3.72 22.50
CA GLY A 17 -9.25 2.66 23.37
C GLY A 17 -10.10 1.63 22.65
N ILE A 18 -9.86 1.43 21.35
CA ILE A 18 -10.59 0.40 20.60
C ILE A 18 -9.71 -0.82 20.37
N SER A 19 -10.34 -2.00 20.40
CA SER A 19 -9.65 -3.26 20.13
C SER A 19 -9.53 -3.47 18.64
N GLN A 20 -8.65 -4.41 18.26
CA GLN A 20 -8.54 -4.83 16.84
C GLN A 20 -9.87 -5.34 16.33
N ARG A 21 -10.59 -6.10 17.16
CA ARG A 21 -11.88 -6.64 16.79
C ARG A 21 -12.91 -5.53 16.54
N GLU A 22 -12.90 -4.50 17.36
CA GLU A 22 -13.79 -3.37 17.17
C GLU A 22 -13.48 -2.61 15.89
N LEU A 23 -12.20 -2.39 15.63
CA LEU A 23 -11.78 -1.73 14.39
C LEU A 23 -12.21 -2.55 13.19
N ALA A 24 -11.96 -3.86 13.22
CA ALA A 24 -12.34 -4.76 12.13
C ALA A 24 -13.82 -4.66 11.83
N LYS A 25 -14.63 -4.66 12.89
CA LYS A 25 -16.08 -4.57 12.74
C LYS A 25 -16.52 -3.25 12.12
N LYS A 26 -15.89 -2.15 12.56
CA LYS A 26 -16.25 -0.82 12.07
C LYS A 26 -15.86 -0.62 10.59
N VAL A 27 -14.75 -1.19 10.17
CA VAL A 27 -14.30 -1.05 8.78
C VAL A 27 -14.71 -2.23 7.90
N LYS A 28 -15.43 -3.19 8.47
CA LYS A 28 -16.01 -4.34 7.76
C LYS A 28 -14.95 -5.24 7.12
N ILE A 29 -13.92 -5.53 7.87
CA ILE A 29 -12.89 -6.50 7.49
C ILE A 29 -12.71 -7.49 8.62
N SER A 30 -11.95 -8.56 8.38
CA SER A 30 -11.74 -9.56 9.43
C SER A 30 -10.75 -9.06 10.48
N ASN A 31 -10.87 -9.59 11.69
CA ASN A 31 -9.92 -9.32 12.76
C ASN A 31 -8.50 -9.74 12.36
N SER A 32 -8.38 -10.86 11.65
CA SER A 32 -7.09 -11.32 11.14
C SER A 32 -6.46 -10.29 10.20
N THR A 33 -7.28 -9.67 9.36
CA THR A 33 -6.79 -8.65 8.42
C THR A 33 -6.25 -7.43 9.18
N VAL A 34 -6.96 -6.98 10.21
CA VAL A 34 -6.48 -5.88 11.04
C VAL A 34 -5.14 -6.22 11.68
N SER A 35 -5.05 -7.42 12.24
CA SER A 35 -3.81 -7.88 12.87
C SER A 35 -2.65 -7.88 11.88
N ARG A 36 -2.88 -8.36 10.67
CA ARG A 36 -1.83 -8.42 9.65
C ARG A 36 -1.42 -7.02 9.19
N ILE A 37 -2.36 -6.11 9.05
CA ILE A 37 -2.04 -4.72 8.71
C ILE A 37 -1.18 -4.10 9.81
N GLU A 38 -1.56 -4.28 11.06
CA GLU A 38 -0.82 -3.70 12.18
C GLU A 38 0.56 -4.31 12.36
N ASN A 39 0.75 -5.54 11.94
CA ASN A 39 2.05 -6.20 12.02
C ASN A 39 2.92 -6.00 10.78
N ASP A 40 2.44 -5.22 9.84
CA ASP A 40 3.17 -4.94 8.58
C ASP A 40 3.52 -6.23 7.82
N ASP A 41 2.60 -7.16 7.76
CA ASP A 41 2.79 -8.48 7.15
C ASP A 41 2.67 -8.47 5.64
N LYS A 42 3.19 -7.47 4.98
CA LYS A 42 3.18 -7.35 3.52
C LYS A 42 1.77 -7.39 2.91
N ILE A 43 0.80 -7.00 3.69
CA ILE A 43 -0.55 -6.87 3.18
C ILE A 43 -0.80 -5.39 2.88
N THR A 44 -1.35 -5.14 1.71
CA THR A 44 -1.64 -3.78 1.27
C THR A 44 -3.15 -3.61 1.25
N PRO A 45 -3.73 -2.92 2.23
CA PRO A 45 -5.16 -2.69 2.20
C PRO A 45 -5.55 -1.83 1.00
N ASP A 46 -6.73 -2.04 0.46
CA ASP A 46 -7.19 -1.24 -0.65
C ASP A 46 -7.57 0.17 -0.17
N ASN A 47 -7.79 1.07 -1.12
CA ASN A 47 -8.06 2.46 -0.80
C ASN A 47 -9.36 2.64 -0.02
N ASN A 48 -10.37 1.83 -0.30
CA ASN A 48 -11.63 1.91 0.42
C ASN A 48 -11.45 1.52 1.89
N THR A 49 -10.65 0.48 2.13
CA THR A 49 -10.35 0.05 3.50
C THR A 49 -9.54 1.12 4.23
N LEU A 50 -8.54 1.70 3.58
CA LEU A 50 -7.75 2.78 4.17
C LEU A 50 -8.61 3.98 4.51
N LYS A 51 -9.53 4.34 3.63
CA LYS A 51 -10.42 5.46 3.87
C LYS A 51 -11.31 5.20 5.08
N ALA A 52 -11.85 3.99 5.19
CA ALA A 52 -12.66 3.60 6.33
C ALA A 52 -11.84 3.67 7.63
N ILE A 53 -10.61 3.17 7.60
CA ILE A 53 -9.72 3.23 8.75
C ILE A 53 -9.44 4.68 9.13
N SER A 54 -9.16 5.53 8.16
CA SER A 54 -8.87 6.94 8.42
C SER A 54 -10.05 7.63 9.11
N GLU A 55 -11.26 7.31 8.68
CA GLU A 55 -12.45 7.90 9.27
C GLU A 55 -12.69 7.41 10.69
N VAL A 56 -12.56 6.12 10.93
CA VAL A 56 -12.76 5.53 12.25
C VAL A 56 -11.71 6.02 13.25
N LEU A 57 -10.46 6.07 12.83
CA LEU A 57 -9.36 6.46 13.71
C LEU A 57 -9.09 7.95 13.71
N GLN A 58 -9.76 8.71 12.84
CA GLN A 58 -9.56 10.14 12.71
C GLN A 58 -8.10 10.48 12.40
N VAL A 59 -7.55 9.77 11.45
CA VAL A 59 -6.21 9.99 10.92
C VAL A 59 -6.34 10.45 9.48
N ASP A 60 -5.49 11.37 9.06
CA ASP A 60 -5.55 11.88 7.70
C ASP A 60 -5.39 10.75 6.67
N TYR A 61 -6.34 10.64 5.77
CA TYR A 61 -6.33 9.63 4.73
C TYR A 61 -5.09 9.72 3.85
N ASN A 62 -4.70 10.94 3.48
CA ASN A 62 -3.53 11.13 2.62
C ASN A 62 -2.24 10.65 3.30
N TYR A 63 -2.16 10.82 4.61
CA TYR A 63 -1.02 10.32 5.38
C TYR A 63 -0.98 8.78 5.34
N LEU A 64 -2.12 8.13 5.58
CA LEU A 64 -2.20 6.67 5.52
C LEU A 64 -1.90 6.17 4.11
N LEU A 65 -2.40 6.86 3.11
CA LEU A 65 -2.17 6.50 1.72
C LEU A 65 -0.68 6.57 1.36
N ALA A 66 -0.01 7.63 1.82
CA ALA A 66 1.43 7.77 1.59
C ALA A 66 2.21 6.63 2.24
N LEU A 67 1.85 6.26 3.48
CA LEU A 67 2.49 5.14 4.17
C LEU A 67 2.23 3.81 3.47
N ASN A 68 1.02 3.64 2.97
CA ASN A 68 0.63 2.40 2.30
C ASN A 68 1.40 2.19 1.00
N ASN A 69 1.79 3.28 0.35
CA ASN A 69 2.50 3.23 -0.91
C ASN A 69 4.02 3.29 -0.76
N GLN A 70 4.52 3.38 0.46
CA GLN A 70 5.96 3.38 0.74
C GLN A 70 6.48 1.96 0.79
N ILE A 71 6.33 1.25 -0.31
CA ILE A 71 6.77 -0.14 -0.35
C ILE A 71 8.28 -0.21 -0.40
N ASP A 72 8.90 0.72 -1.11
CA ASP A 72 10.35 0.78 -1.21
C ASP A 72 10.85 2.21 -1.13
N ASP A 73 11.84 2.41 -0.27
CA ASP A 73 12.49 3.68 -0.10
C ASP A 73 13.74 3.78 -0.99
N GLU A 74 13.88 2.88 -1.93
CA GLU A 74 15.05 2.84 -2.79
C GLU A 74 15.00 3.97 -3.81
N PRO A 75 16.06 4.77 -3.92
CA PRO A 75 16.09 5.88 -4.86
C PRO A 75 15.86 5.47 -6.32
N GLU A 76 16.33 4.30 -6.69
CA GLU A 76 16.15 3.77 -8.03
C GLU A 76 14.68 3.59 -8.37
N ILE A 77 13.92 3.06 -7.43
CA ILE A 77 12.47 2.85 -7.62
C ILE A 77 11.74 4.19 -7.71
N ARG A 78 12.14 5.15 -6.89
CA ARG A 78 11.54 6.49 -6.93
C ARG A 78 11.77 7.17 -8.28
N ILE A 79 12.97 7.00 -8.85
CA ILE A 79 13.29 7.57 -10.15
C ILE A 79 12.37 6.97 -11.21
N ILE A 80 12.19 5.66 -11.19
CA ILE A 80 11.32 4.97 -12.15
C ILE A 80 9.87 5.44 -12.00
N GLN A 81 9.39 5.54 -10.77
CA GLN A 81 8.02 5.99 -10.51
C GLN A 81 7.80 7.42 -10.98
N ARG A 82 8.75 8.30 -10.73
CA ARG A 82 8.65 9.69 -11.16
C ARG A 82 8.62 9.80 -12.67
N ALA A 83 9.51 9.06 -13.33
CA ALA A 83 9.56 9.05 -14.78
C ALA A 83 8.23 8.54 -15.36
N ALA A 84 7.70 7.48 -14.80
CA ALA A 84 6.43 6.92 -15.25
C ALA A 84 5.28 7.90 -15.12
N ARG A 85 5.25 8.67 -14.04
CA ARG A 85 4.19 9.67 -13.84
C ARG A 85 4.22 10.78 -14.87
N ASN A 86 5.41 11.09 -15.39
CA ASN A 86 5.57 12.15 -16.36
C ASN A 86 5.38 11.69 -17.80
N MET A 87 5.14 10.41 -18.00
CA MET A 87 4.93 9.83 -19.33
C MET A 87 3.46 9.81 -19.70
N ASP A 88 3.16 9.99 -20.98
CA ASP A 88 1.82 9.74 -21.46
C ASP A 88 1.58 8.23 -21.56
N GLN A 89 0.35 7.84 -21.88
CA GLN A 89 -0.02 6.42 -21.87
C GLN A 89 0.80 5.62 -22.89
N GLY A 90 1.04 6.18 -24.06
CA GLY A 90 1.82 5.50 -25.09
C GLY A 90 3.24 5.21 -24.64
N LYS A 91 3.88 6.19 -24.01
CA LYS A 91 5.22 6.02 -23.49
C LYS A 91 5.31 5.02 -22.35
N LYS A 92 4.31 5.01 -21.49
CA LYS A 92 4.24 4.03 -20.41
C LYS A 92 4.18 2.61 -20.97
N GLU A 93 3.35 2.40 -21.98
CA GLU A 93 3.22 1.10 -22.61
C GLU A 93 4.51 0.66 -23.27
N GLU A 94 5.17 1.59 -23.96
CA GLU A 94 6.45 1.33 -24.58
C GLU A 94 7.52 0.95 -23.54
N MET A 95 7.57 1.70 -22.44
CA MET A 95 8.49 1.41 -21.36
C MET A 95 8.24 0.01 -20.78
N LEU A 96 6.98 -0.34 -20.58
CA LEU A 96 6.62 -1.66 -20.04
C LEU A 96 7.05 -2.78 -21.00
N LYS A 97 6.89 -2.58 -22.31
CA LYS A 97 7.35 -3.55 -23.29
C LYS A 97 8.85 -3.77 -23.21
N VAL A 98 9.61 -2.69 -23.13
CA VAL A 98 11.06 -2.76 -23.02
C VAL A 98 11.47 -3.48 -21.73
N LEU A 99 10.86 -3.10 -20.62
CA LEU A 99 11.19 -3.73 -19.34
C LEU A 99 10.86 -5.21 -19.32
N LYS A 100 9.72 -5.59 -19.86
CA LYS A 100 9.32 -7.00 -19.91
C LYS A 100 10.28 -7.81 -20.77
N LYS A 101 10.78 -7.22 -21.85
CA LYS A 101 11.71 -7.90 -22.71
C LYS A 101 13.08 -8.08 -22.06
N HIS A 102 13.57 -7.06 -21.36
CA HIS A 102 14.89 -7.11 -20.75
C HIS A 102 14.90 -7.82 -19.39
N PHE A 103 13.79 -7.85 -18.70
CA PHE A 103 13.68 -8.41 -17.36
C PHE A 103 12.62 -9.50 -17.33
N GLU A 104 12.72 -10.44 -18.26
CA GLU A 104 11.72 -11.50 -18.41
C GLU A 104 11.48 -12.30 -17.15
N GLU A 105 12.53 -12.59 -16.38
CA GLU A 105 12.37 -13.35 -15.15
C GLU A 105 11.50 -12.62 -14.15
N GLU A 106 11.71 -11.33 -13.97
CA GLU A 106 10.97 -10.52 -13.01
C GLU A 106 9.52 -10.29 -13.42
N PHE A 107 9.28 -10.20 -14.73
CA PHE A 107 7.93 -9.98 -15.26
C PHE A 107 7.30 -11.24 -15.83
N GLY A 108 7.97 -12.37 -15.71
CA GLY A 108 7.54 -13.61 -16.35
C GLY A 108 6.13 -14.04 -15.98
N ASP A 109 5.81 -13.95 -14.70
CA ASP A 109 4.49 -14.35 -14.23
C ASP A 109 3.38 -13.45 -14.79
N ALA A 110 3.69 -12.18 -14.98
CA ALA A 110 2.73 -11.24 -15.56
C ALA A 110 2.44 -11.58 -17.02
N ASN A 111 3.38 -12.24 -17.68
CA ASN A 111 3.22 -12.66 -19.07
C ASN A 111 2.77 -14.08 -19.23
N GLY A 112 2.85 -14.85 -18.14
CA GLY A 112 2.63 -16.29 -18.20
C GLY A 112 1.20 -16.71 -18.48
N ASP A 113 0.27 -15.83 -18.28
CA ASP A 113 -1.13 -16.12 -18.44
C ASP A 113 -1.65 -15.91 -19.87
N MET A 114 -0.78 -15.62 -20.76
CA MET A 114 -1.18 -15.39 -22.15
C MET A 114 -1.23 -16.63 -22.99
#